data_bb07b33d5b4d382755155f654d6f3c11
#
_entry.id   bb07b33d5b4d382755155f654d6f3c11
#
_cell.length_a   1.000
_cell.length_b   1.000
_cell.length_c   1.000
_cell.angle_alpha   90.00
_cell.angle_beta   90.00
_cell.angle_gamma   90.00
#
_symmetry.space_group_name_H-M   'P 1'
#
loop_
_entity.id
_entity.type
_entity.pdbx_description
1 polymer ?
#
loop_
_entity_poly.entity_id
_entity_poly.type
_entity_poly.pdbx_seq_one_letter_code
_entity_poly.pdbx_strand_id
1 'polypeptide(L)'
;MSSTQTNGAVQDGGVLQHAVSMAVAAGDTPESRADAVRSITAADLDAVIHAQFDAVGSVLTSGIGASPGAAVGKVYFSSDDAADAADRGEAVILVCNETTPADVHGMMVSAGLLTTKGGLVSHAAVVARGWGTPAVVGAEAIKIANGLFSVGDVTVAKGDVISIDGASGDVVVGERSTAVAAPPEEFFTILSWADAIRFGHMAVRANADNGPDAAKAREMGAEGIGLCRTEHMFLAADRLPVVRRMILARDADEESEALEELGRVQQVDFEEILRVMDGMPVTVRLLDPPLHEFLPSVAQLTLKEATEGLTDFEQRELRAAESWAEHNPMIGTRGVRLGVLKPGLYAMQVRALLAAVKVMRVEGLHPIVEVMVPLTVSRAELALARQWIKAEINATASDHSDITIGTMVETPRAAIRASEMAKAADFFSFGTNDLTQLTFGFSRDDVEGRMMPAYLDYGLLAANPFETIDQFGVGELVRHAVEHGRATVPGMKMGVCGEHGGDPESIRFFHKVGLDYVSCSPYRVPIARLAVAHAVLDAQQS
;
A
#
# COMPACT_ATOMS: atom_id res chain seq x y z
N MET A 1 9.64 -33.91 41.44
CA MET A 1 10.23 -32.58 41.51
C MET A 1 9.83 -31.86 40.24
N SER A 2 8.84 -31.02 40.38
CA SER A 2 8.17 -30.30 39.29
C SER A 2 8.98 -29.05 38.99
N SER A 3 9.51 -28.93 37.77
CA SER A 3 10.07 -27.69 37.27
C SER A 3 8.94 -26.90 36.61
N THR A 4 8.42 -25.97 37.36
CA THR A 4 7.58 -24.86 36.85
C THR A 4 8.41 -24.00 35.92
N GLN A 5 8.20 -24.11 34.63
CA GLN A 5 8.60 -23.07 33.67
C GLN A 5 7.67 -21.86 33.86
N THR A 6 8.19 -20.82 34.46
CA THR A 6 7.61 -19.48 34.42
C THR A 6 7.81 -18.92 33.01
N ASN A 7 6.77 -18.95 32.18
CA ASN A 7 6.68 -18.11 31.00
C ASN A 7 6.48 -16.67 31.50
N GLY A 8 7.59 -15.95 31.68
CA GLY A 8 7.59 -14.50 31.83
C GLY A 8 7.41 -13.91 30.43
N ALA A 9 6.36 -13.12 30.23
CA ALA A 9 6.27 -12.22 29.09
C ALA A 9 7.50 -11.32 29.11
N VAL A 10 8.43 -11.54 28.21
CA VAL A 10 9.55 -10.65 27.95
C VAL A 10 8.95 -9.38 27.34
N GLN A 11 9.11 -8.24 27.99
CA GLN A 11 8.80 -6.96 27.39
C GLN A 11 9.68 -6.83 26.13
N ASP A 12 9.07 -6.73 24.94
CA ASP A 12 9.75 -6.78 23.63
C ASP A 12 10.82 -5.67 23.43
N GLY A 13 10.79 -4.60 24.22
CA GLY A 13 11.87 -3.61 24.30
C GLY A 13 13.21 -4.16 24.82
N GLY A 14 13.20 -5.30 25.53
CA GLY A 14 14.40 -5.89 26.10
C GLY A 14 15.42 -6.40 25.07
N VAL A 15 14.99 -6.85 23.89
CA VAL A 15 15.88 -7.34 22.82
C VAL A 15 16.66 -6.16 22.22
N LEU A 16 15.99 -5.05 21.90
CA LEU A 16 16.63 -3.84 21.37
C LEU A 16 17.59 -3.24 22.40
N GLN A 17 17.17 -3.14 23.66
CA GLN A 17 18.01 -2.66 24.77
C GLN A 17 19.25 -3.54 24.98
N HIS A 18 19.09 -4.86 24.89
CA HIS A 18 20.20 -5.80 25.01
C HIS A 18 21.21 -5.59 23.87
N ALA A 19 20.74 -5.52 22.62
CA ALA A 19 21.61 -5.33 21.46
C ALA A 19 22.40 -4.01 21.52
N VAL A 20 21.75 -2.91 21.89
CA VAL A 20 22.42 -1.61 22.08
C VAL A 20 23.42 -1.67 23.22
N SER A 21 23.06 -2.26 24.37
CA SER A 21 23.96 -2.39 25.52
C SER A 21 25.20 -3.22 25.20
N MET A 22 25.05 -4.30 24.43
CA MET A 22 26.16 -5.14 23.99
C MET A 22 27.12 -4.40 23.05
N ALA A 23 26.59 -3.62 22.10
CA ALA A 23 27.42 -2.81 21.20
C ALA A 23 28.21 -1.75 21.96
N VAL A 24 27.58 -1.07 22.93
CA VAL A 24 28.23 -0.08 23.80
C VAL A 24 29.31 -0.74 24.67
N ALA A 25 29.03 -1.89 25.29
CA ALA A 25 29.99 -2.64 26.09
C ALA A 25 31.21 -3.12 25.28
N ALA A 26 31.03 -3.38 23.98
CA ALA A 26 32.09 -3.73 23.03
C ALA A 26 32.86 -2.51 22.48
N GLY A 27 32.62 -1.32 23.01
CA GLY A 27 33.35 -0.08 22.69
C GLY A 27 32.68 0.80 21.64
N ASP A 28 31.43 0.52 21.28
CA ASP A 28 30.60 1.31 20.34
C ASP A 28 31.29 1.55 18.98
N THR A 29 31.93 0.51 18.49
CA THR A 29 32.66 0.53 17.19
C THR A 29 31.69 0.26 16.03
N PRO A 30 32.06 0.60 14.77
CA PRO A 30 31.26 0.23 13.59
C PRO A 30 30.97 -1.28 13.54
N GLU A 31 31.91 -2.13 13.92
CA GLU A 31 31.76 -3.59 13.94
C GLU A 31 30.72 -4.02 15.00
N SER A 32 30.83 -3.49 16.25
CA SER A 32 29.90 -3.85 17.30
C SER A 32 28.47 -3.36 17.01
N ARG A 33 28.32 -2.20 16.37
CA ARG A 33 27.02 -1.70 15.87
C ARG A 33 26.46 -2.59 14.77
N ALA A 34 27.30 -3.03 13.81
CA ALA A 34 26.90 -3.95 12.76
C ALA A 34 26.42 -5.31 13.34
N ASP A 35 27.09 -5.82 14.37
CA ASP A 35 26.68 -7.05 15.05
C ASP A 35 25.36 -6.87 15.79
N ALA A 36 25.16 -5.72 16.45
CA ALA A 36 23.88 -5.38 17.06
C ALA A 36 22.75 -5.33 16.02
N VAL A 37 22.95 -4.63 14.88
CA VAL A 37 21.97 -4.57 13.78
C VAL A 37 21.66 -5.97 13.24
N ARG A 38 22.67 -6.85 13.06
CA ARG A 38 22.44 -8.24 12.63
C ARG A 38 21.60 -9.06 13.61
N SER A 39 21.69 -8.77 14.90
CA SER A 39 20.98 -9.54 15.94
C SER A 39 19.50 -9.22 16.02
N ILE A 40 19.05 -8.08 15.46
CA ILE A 40 17.66 -7.64 15.47
C ILE A 40 16.93 -8.18 14.25
N THR A 41 15.73 -8.72 14.47
CA THR A 41 14.85 -9.22 13.41
C THR A 41 13.76 -8.21 13.06
N ALA A 42 13.08 -8.43 11.93
CA ALA A 42 11.90 -7.67 11.56
C ALA A 42 10.79 -7.75 12.62
N ALA A 43 10.60 -8.93 13.22
CA ALA A 43 9.61 -9.15 14.28
C ALA A 43 9.91 -8.34 15.55
N ASP A 44 11.19 -8.18 15.92
CA ASP A 44 11.60 -7.38 17.09
C ASP A 44 11.26 -5.89 16.90
N LEU A 45 11.37 -5.37 15.66
CA LEU A 45 10.94 -3.99 15.35
C LEU A 45 9.42 -3.88 15.30
N ASP A 46 8.74 -4.84 14.67
CA ASP A 46 7.28 -4.85 14.52
C ASP A 46 6.59 -4.81 15.90
N ALA A 47 7.11 -5.55 16.85
CA ALA A 47 6.60 -5.64 18.20
C ALA A 47 6.56 -4.29 18.96
N VAL A 48 7.40 -3.31 18.60
CA VAL A 48 7.48 -2.02 19.30
C VAL A 48 6.87 -0.84 18.55
N ILE A 49 6.45 -1.05 17.30
CA ILE A 49 5.86 0.02 16.46
C ILE A 49 4.36 0.19 16.71
N HIS A 50 3.68 -0.90 17.05
CA HIS A 50 2.23 -0.94 17.17
C HIS A 50 1.74 -0.73 18.60
N ALA A 51 0.55 -0.12 18.75
CA ALA A 51 -0.13 0.00 20.03
C ALA A 51 -0.34 -1.37 20.68
N GLN A 52 -0.16 -1.47 21.99
CA GLN A 52 -0.35 -2.70 22.77
C GLN A 52 -1.38 -2.46 23.87
N PHE A 53 -1.94 -3.52 24.42
CA PHE A 53 -2.80 -3.43 25.58
C PHE A 53 -2.00 -3.48 26.88
N ASP A 54 -2.34 -2.60 27.84
CA ASP A 54 -1.66 -2.51 29.14
C ASP A 54 -1.79 -3.75 30.01
N ALA A 55 -2.84 -4.55 29.83
CA ALA A 55 -3.15 -5.72 30.64
C ALA A 55 -3.86 -6.82 29.84
N VAL A 56 -3.72 -8.05 30.29
CA VAL A 56 -4.47 -9.19 29.73
C VAL A 56 -5.94 -9.08 30.14
N GLY A 57 -6.85 -9.03 29.16
CA GLY A 57 -8.29 -9.05 29.37
C GLY A 57 -8.87 -10.48 29.40
N SER A 58 -10.15 -10.61 29.74
CA SER A 58 -10.87 -11.87 29.58
C SER A 58 -11.14 -12.09 28.09
N VAL A 59 -10.42 -13.01 27.48
CA VAL A 59 -10.54 -13.33 26.04
C VAL A 59 -11.89 -14.01 25.79
N LEU A 60 -12.68 -13.42 24.89
CA LEU A 60 -13.94 -13.99 24.42
C LEU A 60 -13.68 -15.13 23.43
N THR A 61 -12.81 -14.89 22.48
CA THR A 61 -12.38 -15.83 21.46
C THR A 61 -11.05 -15.38 20.87
N SER A 62 -10.42 -16.25 20.11
CA SER A 62 -9.19 -15.92 19.37
C SER A 62 -9.32 -16.34 17.91
N GLY A 63 -8.65 -15.61 17.05
CA GLY A 63 -8.40 -15.91 15.65
C GLY A 63 -6.91 -15.92 15.37
N ILE A 64 -6.55 -15.72 14.12
CA ILE A 64 -5.17 -15.54 13.69
C ILE A 64 -4.85 -14.05 13.75
N GLY A 65 -3.80 -13.66 14.50
CA GLY A 65 -3.26 -12.31 14.45
C GLY A 65 -2.67 -12.05 13.08
N ALA A 66 -3.33 -11.18 12.30
CA ALA A 66 -3.01 -10.99 10.88
C ALA A 66 -2.28 -9.68 10.59
N SER A 67 -2.50 -8.66 11.40
CA SER A 67 -1.78 -7.38 11.35
C SER A 67 -1.61 -6.90 12.79
N PRO A 68 -0.38 -6.69 13.26
CA PRO A 68 -0.09 -6.38 14.66
C PRO A 68 -0.75 -5.08 15.12
N GLY A 69 -0.98 -4.99 16.42
CA GLY A 69 -1.50 -3.81 17.09
C GLY A 69 -2.79 -4.08 17.86
N ALA A 70 -3.08 -3.17 18.81
CA ALA A 70 -4.27 -3.17 19.62
C ALA A 70 -5.29 -2.18 19.03
N ALA A 71 -6.52 -2.62 18.82
CA ALA A 71 -7.62 -1.77 18.41
C ALA A 71 -8.82 -1.89 19.35
N VAL A 72 -9.45 -0.75 19.62
CA VAL A 72 -10.68 -0.64 20.40
C VAL A 72 -11.69 0.14 19.57
N GLY A 73 -12.91 -0.34 19.46
CA GLY A 73 -13.93 0.35 18.69
C GLY A 73 -15.29 -0.31 18.78
N LYS A 74 -16.27 0.37 18.23
CA LYS A 74 -17.65 -0.12 18.10
C LYS A 74 -17.78 -1.08 16.93
N VAL A 75 -18.52 -2.13 17.13
CA VAL A 75 -18.75 -3.19 16.12
C VAL A 75 -19.69 -2.71 15.03
N TYR A 76 -19.28 -2.84 13.78
CA TYR A 76 -20.12 -2.67 12.60
C TYR A 76 -19.94 -3.86 11.65
N PHE A 77 -21.02 -4.25 10.96
CA PHE A 77 -21.08 -5.49 10.18
C PHE A 77 -21.07 -5.29 8.66
N SER A 78 -21.15 -4.03 8.21
CA SER A 78 -21.01 -3.66 6.80
C SER A 78 -20.04 -2.50 6.63
N SER A 79 -19.42 -2.43 5.49
CA SER A 79 -18.45 -1.38 5.15
C SER A 79 -19.10 -0.01 5.07
N ASP A 80 -20.33 0.08 4.57
CA ASP A 80 -21.11 1.33 4.52
C ASP A 80 -21.41 1.86 5.93
N ASP A 81 -21.91 0.98 6.83
CA ASP A 81 -22.17 1.35 8.23
C ASP A 81 -20.89 1.78 8.98
N ALA A 82 -19.76 1.12 8.67
CA ALA A 82 -18.45 1.45 9.23
C ALA A 82 -17.98 2.83 8.78
N ALA A 83 -18.13 3.14 7.50
CA ALA A 83 -17.80 4.44 6.94
C ALA A 83 -18.66 5.55 7.54
N ASP A 84 -19.98 5.36 7.57
CA ASP A 84 -20.92 6.31 8.17
C ASP A 84 -20.62 6.58 9.67
N ALA A 85 -20.18 5.56 10.40
CA ALA A 85 -19.84 5.69 11.80
C ALA A 85 -18.52 6.44 12.00
N ALA A 86 -17.52 6.15 11.19
CA ALA A 86 -16.23 6.84 11.19
C ALA A 86 -16.39 8.33 10.84
N ASP A 87 -17.26 8.68 9.90
CA ASP A 87 -17.60 10.07 9.55
C ASP A 87 -18.23 10.83 10.73
N ARG A 88 -18.89 10.11 11.66
CA ARG A 88 -19.38 10.68 12.93
C ARG A 88 -18.30 10.76 14.01
N GLY A 89 -17.07 10.37 13.70
CA GLY A 89 -15.93 10.38 14.65
C GLY A 89 -15.90 9.19 15.60
N GLU A 90 -16.59 8.08 15.27
CA GLU A 90 -16.59 6.87 16.08
C GLU A 90 -15.36 6.00 15.70
N ALA A 91 -14.66 5.44 16.71
CA ALA A 91 -13.71 4.37 16.46
C ALA A 91 -14.47 3.08 16.11
N VAL A 92 -14.17 2.49 14.96
CA VAL A 92 -14.92 1.38 14.39
C VAL A 92 -14.07 0.12 14.32
N ILE A 93 -14.63 -1.03 14.69
CA ILE A 93 -14.12 -2.34 14.31
C ILE A 93 -15.11 -2.95 13.31
N LEU A 94 -14.64 -3.15 12.07
CA LEU A 94 -15.41 -3.84 11.04
C LEU A 94 -15.36 -5.35 11.29
N VAL A 95 -16.54 -5.93 11.50
CA VAL A 95 -16.71 -7.38 11.78
C VAL A 95 -17.51 -8.03 10.66
N CYS A 96 -16.89 -8.92 9.91
CA CYS A 96 -17.56 -9.59 8.78
C CYS A 96 -17.12 -11.06 8.65
N ASN A 97 -17.75 -11.81 7.75
CA ASN A 97 -17.32 -13.17 7.50
C ASN A 97 -15.98 -13.21 6.75
N GLU A 98 -15.87 -12.43 5.70
CA GLU A 98 -14.69 -12.22 4.87
C GLU A 98 -14.83 -10.86 4.19
N THR A 99 -13.73 -10.24 3.80
CA THR A 99 -13.73 -8.96 3.08
C THR A 99 -13.47 -9.18 1.59
N THR A 100 -13.98 -8.25 0.79
CA THR A 100 -13.81 -8.19 -0.66
C THR A 100 -13.26 -6.80 -1.05
N PRO A 101 -12.80 -6.59 -2.29
CA PRO A 101 -12.42 -5.25 -2.76
C PRO A 101 -13.51 -4.19 -2.62
N ALA A 102 -14.78 -4.58 -2.66
CA ALA A 102 -15.90 -3.66 -2.42
C ALA A 102 -15.97 -3.12 -0.99
N ASP A 103 -15.33 -3.79 -0.04
CA ASP A 103 -15.33 -3.41 1.38
C ASP A 103 -14.22 -2.42 1.75
N VAL A 104 -13.32 -2.11 0.84
CA VAL A 104 -12.11 -1.30 1.07
C VAL A 104 -12.41 0.05 1.72
N HIS A 105 -13.50 0.72 1.32
CA HIS A 105 -13.88 2.03 1.87
C HIS A 105 -14.18 1.97 3.38
N GLY A 106 -14.89 0.94 3.85
CA GLY A 106 -15.16 0.74 5.27
C GLY A 106 -13.95 0.20 6.03
N MET A 107 -13.13 -0.65 5.38
CA MET A 107 -11.89 -1.15 5.98
C MET A 107 -10.88 -0.01 6.24
N MET A 108 -10.77 0.94 5.32
CA MET A 108 -9.81 2.05 5.37
C MET A 108 -10.05 2.97 6.57
N VAL A 109 -11.31 3.20 6.95
CA VAL A 109 -11.70 4.06 8.06
C VAL A 109 -11.83 3.33 9.40
N SER A 110 -11.69 2.00 9.39
CA SER A 110 -11.82 1.18 10.59
C SER A 110 -10.54 1.21 11.43
N ALA A 111 -10.70 1.34 12.74
CA ALA A 111 -9.62 1.22 13.71
C ALA A 111 -9.08 -0.21 13.81
N GLY A 112 -9.87 -1.20 13.42
CA GLY A 112 -9.46 -2.61 13.39
C GLY A 112 -10.41 -3.48 12.58
N LEU A 113 -9.90 -4.64 12.14
CA LEU A 113 -10.62 -5.61 11.31
C LEU A 113 -10.73 -6.95 12.03
N LEU A 114 -11.94 -7.54 12.01
CA LEU A 114 -12.21 -8.86 12.58
C LEU A 114 -13.00 -9.70 11.59
N THR A 115 -12.42 -10.81 11.11
CA THR A 115 -13.13 -11.71 10.21
C THR A 115 -13.30 -13.11 10.80
N THR A 116 -14.44 -13.75 10.49
CA THR A 116 -14.72 -15.11 10.96
C THR A 116 -14.02 -16.16 10.11
N LYS A 117 -13.67 -15.83 8.88
CA LYS A 117 -12.96 -16.67 7.93
C LYS A 117 -11.69 -15.97 7.45
N GLY A 118 -10.84 -16.76 6.80
CA GLY A 118 -9.59 -16.28 6.21
C GLY A 118 -8.37 -16.62 7.05
N GLY A 119 -7.21 -16.55 6.43
CA GLY A 119 -5.91 -16.77 7.04
C GLY A 119 -5.01 -15.55 6.82
N LEU A 120 -3.70 -15.72 7.06
CA LEU A 120 -2.70 -14.65 6.91
C LEU A 120 -2.59 -14.10 5.47
N VAL A 121 -3.08 -14.83 4.49
CA VAL A 121 -3.10 -14.44 3.08
C VAL A 121 -4.47 -13.97 2.59
N SER A 122 -5.46 -13.85 3.48
CA SER A 122 -6.79 -13.32 3.12
C SER A 122 -6.74 -11.85 2.75
N HIS A 123 -7.70 -11.38 1.95
CA HIS A 123 -7.84 -9.98 1.57
C HIS A 123 -7.79 -9.05 2.80
N ALA A 124 -8.54 -9.37 3.86
CA ALA A 124 -8.51 -8.62 5.12
C ALA A 124 -7.10 -8.52 5.71
N ALA A 125 -6.37 -9.64 5.78
CA ALA A 125 -5.04 -9.70 6.37
C ALA A 125 -4.01 -8.89 5.58
N VAL A 126 -4.05 -9.00 4.25
CA VAL A 126 -3.11 -8.31 3.36
C VAL A 126 -3.31 -6.80 3.39
N VAL A 127 -4.56 -6.36 3.24
CA VAL A 127 -4.92 -4.95 3.26
C VAL A 127 -4.61 -4.33 4.62
N ALA A 128 -4.98 -5.02 5.72
CA ALA A 128 -4.69 -4.56 7.06
C ALA A 128 -3.19 -4.36 7.32
N ARG A 129 -2.34 -5.32 6.92
CA ARG A 129 -0.88 -5.18 7.01
C ARG A 129 -0.35 -4.02 6.17
N GLY A 130 -0.92 -3.83 4.98
CA GLY A 130 -0.56 -2.71 4.10
C GLY A 130 -0.80 -1.35 4.75
N TRP A 131 -1.88 -1.21 5.50
CA TRP A 131 -2.24 0.04 6.19
C TRP A 131 -1.76 0.14 7.64
N GLY A 132 -1.22 -0.95 8.21
CA GLY A 132 -0.89 -1.01 9.64
C GLY A 132 -2.12 -1.04 10.54
N THR A 133 -3.29 -1.40 10.01
CA THR A 133 -4.54 -1.54 10.76
C THR A 133 -4.53 -2.87 11.51
N PRO A 134 -4.73 -2.91 12.84
CA PRO A 134 -4.81 -4.15 13.59
C PRO A 134 -5.89 -5.09 13.04
N ALA A 135 -5.54 -6.37 12.84
CA ALA A 135 -6.48 -7.32 12.27
C ALA A 135 -6.39 -8.71 12.89
N VAL A 136 -7.55 -9.27 13.17
CA VAL A 136 -7.74 -10.66 13.57
C VAL A 136 -8.60 -11.34 12.52
N VAL A 137 -8.11 -12.43 11.94
CA VAL A 137 -8.82 -13.19 10.89
C VAL A 137 -9.06 -14.64 11.32
N GLY A 138 -10.03 -15.30 10.67
CA GLY A 138 -10.32 -16.69 10.96
C GLY A 138 -10.82 -16.96 12.38
N ALA A 139 -11.53 -16.03 12.99
CA ALA A 139 -12.16 -16.22 14.30
C ALA A 139 -13.45 -17.08 14.18
N GLU A 140 -13.30 -18.36 13.83
CA GLU A 140 -14.38 -19.28 13.42
C GLU A 140 -15.46 -19.51 14.50
N ALA A 141 -15.15 -19.26 15.78
CA ALA A 141 -16.12 -19.37 16.85
C ALA A 141 -17.18 -18.26 16.80
N ILE A 142 -16.93 -17.17 16.08
CA ILE A 142 -17.86 -16.05 15.90
C ILE A 142 -18.91 -16.42 14.86
N LYS A 143 -20.19 -16.23 15.23
CA LYS A 143 -21.34 -16.41 14.32
C LYS A 143 -22.07 -15.08 14.15
N ILE A 144 -22.05 -14.53 12.95
CA ILE A 144 -22.70 -13.27 12.61
C ILE A 144 -24.12 -13.55 12.09
N ALA A 145 -25.12 -12.95 12.71
CA ALA A 145 -26.51 -13.01 12.27
C ALA A 145 -27.33 -11.83 12.83
N ASN A 146 -28.28 -11.32 12.06
CA ASN A 146 -29.27 -10.33 12.51
C ASN A 146 -28.69 -9.07 13.19
N GLY A 147 -27.56 -8.56 12.70
CA GLY A 147 -26.94 -7.33 13.25
C GLY A 147 -26.24 -7.53 14.60
N LEU A 148 -25.89 -8.76 14.93
CA LEU A 148 -25.06 -9.11 16.09
C LEU A 148 -24.10 -10.26 15.73
N PHE A 149 -23.06 -10.46 16.53
CA PHE A 149 -22.33 -11.71 16.53
C PHE A 149 -22.42 -12.42 17.88
N SER A 150 -22.21 -13.72 17.89
CA SER A 150 -22.23 -14.53 19.11
C SER A 150 -21.04 -15.49 19.17
N VAL A 151 -20.56 -15.73 20.41
CA VAL A 151 -19.58 -16.77 20.76
C VAL A 151 -20.10 -17.50 22.00
N GLY A 152 -20.52 -18.74 21.85
CA GLY A 152 -21.23 -19.47 22.93
C GLY A 152 -22.50 -18.72 23.35
N ASP A 153 -22.59 -18.39 24.63
CA ASP A 153 -23.73 -17.65 25.21
C ASP A 153 -23.55 -16.11 25.22
N VAL A 154 -22.41 -15.62 24.79
CA VAL A 154 -22.11 -14.18 24.72
C VAL A 154 -22.53 -13.63 23.37
N THR A 155 -23.26 -12.52 23.40
CA THR A 155 -23.67 -11.78 22.19
C THR A 155 -23.14 -10.35 22.21
N VAL A 156 -22.74 -9.86 21.06
CA VAL A 156 -22.24 -8.50 20.82
C VAL A 156 -23.05 -7.90 19.67
N ALA A 157 -23.74 -6.80 19.94
CA ALA A 157 -24.59 -6.12 18.97
C ALA A 157 -23.83 -5.03 18.20
N LYS A 158 -24.41 -4.58 17.08
CA LYS A 158 -23.94 -3.38 16.37
C LYS A 158 -23.86 -2.18 17.33
N GLY A 159 -22.71 -1.53 17.39
CA GLY A 159 -22.43 -0.39 18.26
C GLY A 159 -21.86 -0.75 19.64
N ASP A 160 -21.82 -2.03 20.02
CA ASP A 160 -21.11 -2.47 21.24
C ASP A 160 -19.61 -2.34 21.03
N VAL A 161 -18.89 -2.08 22.11
CA VAL A 161 -17.42 -1.92 22.06
C VAL A 161 -16.74 -3.27 22.24
N ILE A 162 -15.75 -3.52 21.38
CA ILE A 162 -14.80 -4.63 21.53
C ILE A 162 -13.37 -4.13 21.43
N SER A 163 -12.46 -4.98 21.90
CA SER A 163 -11.01 -4.79 21.76
C SER A 163 -10.44 -6.00 21.03
N ILE A 164 -9.58 -5.78 20.04
CA ILE A 164 -8.88 -6.83 19.32
C ILE A 164 -7.37 -6.62 19.37
N ASP A 165 -6.64 -7.71 19.51
CA ASP A 165 -5.18 -7.73 19.47
C ASP A 165 -4.73 -8.46 18.20
N GLY A 166 -4.25 -7.67 17.25
CA GLY A 166 -3.82 -8.18 15.95
C GLY A 166 -2.48 -8.95 15.98
N ALA A 167 -1.75 -8.93 17.09
CA ALA A 167 -0.53 -9.72 17.29
C ALA A 167 -0.87 -11.10 17.87
N SER A 168 -1.65 -11.16 18.97
CA SER A 168 -2.04 -12.42 19.61
C SER A 168 -3.24 -13.11 18.94
N GLY A 169 -4.08 -12.35 18.24
CA GLY A 169 -5.35 -12.82 17.68
C GLY A 169 -6.52 -12.78 18.67
N ASP A 170 -6.36 -12.16 19.83
CA ASP A 170 -7.37 -12.15 20.88
C ASP A 170 -8.48 -11.13 20.62
N VAL A 171 -9.71 -11.53 20.94
CA VAL A 171 -10.92 -10.70 20.91
C VAL A 171 -11.51 -10.62 22.31
N VAL A 172 -11.75 -9.42 22.81
CA VAL A 172 -12.27 -9.13 24.15
C VAL A 172 -13.51 -8.25 24.03
N VAL A 173 -14.55 -8.52 24.81
CA VAL A 173 -15.73 -7.64 24.91
C VAL A 173 -15.41 -6.45 25.82
N GLY A 174 -15.79 -5.28 25.36
CA GLY A 174 -15.58 -4.03 26.07
C GLY A 174 -14.28 -3.33 25.70
N GLU A 175 -14.10 -2.16 26.28
CA GLU A 175 -12.94 -1.31 26.09
C GLU A 175 -11.77 -1.78 26.95
N ARG A 176 -10.60 -1.92 26.33
CA ARG A 176 -9.32 -2.11 27.03
C ARG A 176 -8.45 -0.87 26.88
N SER A 177 -7.72 -0.55 27.93
CA SER A 177 -6.70 0.51 27.85
C SER A 177 -5.61 0.11 26.86
N THR A 178 -5.38 0.96 25.88
CA THR A 178 -4.26 0.84 24.95
C THR A 178 -3.16 1.80 25.36
N ALA A 179 -1.94 1.30 25.51
CA ALA A 179 -0.76 2.14 25.54
C ALA A 179 -0.26 2.28 24.09
N VAL A 180 -0.31 3.49 23.57
CA VAL A 180 0.54 3.86 22.44
C VAL A 180 1.90 4.17 23.07
N ALA A 181 2.68 3.13 23.36
CA ALA A 181 4.05 3.35 23.78
C ALA A 181 4.79 3.97 22.58
N ALA A 182 5.34 5.18 22.79
CA ALA A 182 6.33 5.67 21.82
C ALA A 182 7.43 4.61 21.73
N PRO A 183 7.92 4.28 20.52
CA PRO A 183 9.01 3.33 20.38
C PRO A 183 10.18 3.71 21.31
N PRO A 184 10.84 2.75 21.97
CA PRO A 184 11.92 3.03 22.89
C PRO A 184 13.10 3.70 22.17
N GLU A 185 13.96 4.39 22.91
CA GLU A 185 15.11 5.12 22.34
C GLU A 185 16.04 4.18 21.56
N GLU A 186 16.16 2.95 22.00
CA GLU A 186 16.96 1.90 21.36
C GLU A 186 16.46 1.54 19.96
N PHE A 187 15.17 1.67 19.69
CA PHE A 187 14.59 1.52 18.35
C PHE A 187 15.20 2.53 17.37
N PHE A 188 15.23 3.80 17.76
CA PHE A 188 15.81 4.85 16.91
C PHE A 188 17.33 4.68 16.79
N THR A 189 17.99 4.19 17.83
CA THR A 189 19.43 3.91 17.84
C THR A 189 19.78 2.81 16.84
N ILE A 190 19.10 1.67 16.88
CA ILE A 190 19.29 0.57 15.94
C ILE A 190 19.02 1.02 14.50
N LEU A 191 17.93 1.75 14.25
CA LEU A 191 17.63 2.27 12.93
C LEU A 191 18.65 3.30 12.42
N SER A 192 19.21 4.12 13.31
CA SER A 192 20.29 5.04 12.95
C SER A 192 21.56 4.28 12.52
N TRP A 193 21.89 3.19 13.23
CA TRP A 193 23.02 2.32 12.83
C TRP A 193 22.74 1.59 11.51
N ALA A 194 21.50 1.09 11.31
CA ALA A 194 21.09 0.48 10.05
C ALA A 194 21.19 1.49 8.89
N ASP A 195 20.76 2.75 9.09
CA ASP A 195 20.90 3.79 8.06
C ASP A 195 22.36 4.10 7.72
N ALA A 196 23.24 4.15 8.71
CA ALA A 196 24.68 4.36 8.47
C ALA A 196 25.30 3.22 7.64
N ILE A 197 24.84 1.98 7.85
CA ILE A 197 25.31 0.79 7.10
C ILE A 197 24.81 0.83 5.65
N ARG A 198 23.51 1.14 5.44
CA ARG A 198 22.89 1.13 4.11
C ARG A 198 23.15 2.38 3.28
N PHE A 199 23.70 3.44 3.87
CA PHE A 199 23.92 4.72 3.20
C PHE A 199 24.73 4.54 1.91
N GLY A 200 24.20 5.08 0.80
CA GLY A 200 24.82 4.97 -0.53
C GLY A 200 24.62 3.64 -1.25
N HIS A 201 23.89 2.69 -0.65
CA HIS A 201 23.58 1.38 -1.27
C HIS A 201 22.15 1.35 -1.83
N MET A 202 21.15 1.45 -0.99
CA MET A 202 19.74 1.38 -1.39
C MET A 202 18.90 2.28 -0.49
N ALA A 203 18.12 3.18 -1.10
CA ALA A 203 17.20 4.05 -0.39
C ALA A 203 15.91 3.30 0.01
N VAL A 204 15.27 3.74 1.10
CA VAL A 204 13.97 3.26 1.52
C VAL A 204 12.95 4.39 1.39
N ARG A 205 12.00 4.21 0.49
CA ARG A 205 10.87 5.11 0.26
C ARG A 205 9.58 4.52 0.82
N ALA A 206 8.52 5.31 0.86
CA ALA A 206 7.21 4.84 1.24
C ALA A 206 6.19 4.93 0.10
N ASN A 207 5.14 4.11 0.20
CA ASN A 207 3.91 4.27 -0.55
C ASN A 207 2.97 5.13 0.30
N ALA A 208 2.57 6.29 -0.19
CA ALA A 208 1.69 7.22 0.52
C ALA A 208 0.83 7.99 -0.48
N ASP A 209 -0.45 8.06 -0.23
CA ASP A 209 -1.45 8.55 -1.18
C ASP A 209 -2.10 9.88 -0.70
N ASN A 210 -1.75 10.36 0.51
CA ASN A 210 -2.24 11.59 1.14
C ASN A 210 -1.20 12.23 2.07
N GLY A 211 -1.48 13.42 2.58
CA GLY A 211 -0.59 14.16 3.49
C GLY A 211 -0.30 13.41 4.81
N PRO A 212 -1.30 12.90 5.52
CA PRO A 212 -1.10 12.10 6.74
C PRO A 212 -0.20 10.88 6.56
N ASP A 213 -0.40 10.09 5.51
CA ASP A 213 0.45 8.92 5.21
C ASP A 213 1.89 9.36 4.89
N ALA A 214 2.06 10.45 4.13
CA ALA A 214 3.37 11.01 3.83
C ALA A 214 4.07 11.50 5.12
N ALA A 215 3.34 12.13 6.05
CA ALA A 215 3.86 12.56 7.34
C ALA A 215 4.31 11.35 8.19
N LYS A 216 3.50 10.30 8.21
CA LYS A 216 3.84 9.04 8.90
C LYS A 216 5.07 8.37 8.26
N ALA A 217 5.15 8.35 6.95
CA ALA A 217 6.30 7.83 6.23
C ALA A 217 7.60 8.58 6.61
N ARG A 218 7.54 9.91 6.66
CA ARG A 218 8.67 10.74 7.06
C ARG A 218 9.08 10.52 8.52
N GLU A 219 8.10 10.39 9.43
CA GLU A 219 8.33 10.04 10.83
C GLU A 219 9.06 8.69 10.97
N MET A 220 8.67 7.70 10.15
CA MET A 220 9.31 6.38 10.12
C MET A 220 10.67 6.36 9.42
N GLY A 221 11.13 7.48 8.84
CA GLY A 221 12.43 7.64 8.22
C GLY A 221 12.48 7.28 6.73
N ALA A 222 11.37 7.39 6.02
CA ALA A 222 11.35 7.26 4.57
C ALA A 222 12.14 8.39 3.89
N GLU A 223 12.88 8.07 2.84
CA GLU A 223 13.71 8.99 2.07
C GLU A 223 12.99 9.53 0.81
N GLY A 224 11.67 9.39 0.78
CA GLY A 224 10.81 9.85 -0.31
C GLY A 224 9.54 9.00 -0.41
N ILE A 225 8.69 9.36 -1.36
CA ILE A 225 7.54 8.57 -1.78
C ILE A 225 7.90 7.84 -3.07
N GLY A 226 7.87 6.51 -3.06
CA GLY A 226 8.12 5.68 -4.24
C GLY A 226 6.86 5.33 -5.03
N LEU A 227 5.70 5.52 -4.41
CA LEU A 227 4.39 5.39 -5.05
C LEU A 227 3.37 6.27 -4.35
N CYS A 228 2.80 7.20 -5.10
CA CYS A 228 1.56 7.89 -4.77
C CYS A 228 0.51 7.46 -5.80
N ARG A 229 -0.56 6.80 -5.33
CA ARG A 229 -1.68 6.32 -6.15
C ARG A 229 -2.74 7.40 -6.26
N THR A 230 -2.94 7.91 -7.45
CA THR A 230 -3.89 9.02 -7.66
C THR A 230 -5.35 8.60 -7.64
N GLU A 231 -5.65 7.32 -7.79
CA GLU A 231 -7.00 6.77 -7.68
C GLU A 231 -7.61 6.95 -6.28
N HIS A 232 -6.83 6.83 -5.23
CA HIS A 232 -7.31 7.01 -3.87
C HIS A 232 -7.79 8.44 -3.61
N MET A 233 -7.20 9.42 -4.31
CA MET A 233 -7.66 10.80 -4.26
C MET A 233 -9.08 10.96 -4.85
N PHE A 234 -9.50 10.09 -5.77
CA PHE A 234 -10.80 10.16 -6.46
C PHE A 234 -11.92 9.37 -5.78
N LEU A 235 -11.58 8.44 -4.87
CA LEU A 235 -12.54 7.60 -4.19
C LEU A 235 -13.19 8.27 -2.96
N ALA A 236 -12.74 9.44 -2.54
CA ALA A 236 -13.34 10.18 -1.45
C ALA A 236 -14.81 10.52 -1.75
N ALA A 237 -15.67 10.46 -0.73
CA ALA A 237 -17.12 10.58 -0.88
C ALA A 237 -17.57 11.90 -1.54
N ASP A 238 -16.87 12.99 -1.30
CA ASP A 238 -17.10 14.30 -1.89
C ASP A 238 -16.64 14.43 -3.36
N ARG A 239 -15.76 13.53 -3.83
CA ARG A 239 -15.11 13.57 -5.15
C ARG A 239 -15.73 12.59 -6.14
N LEU A 240 -16.15 11.43 -5.64
CA LEU A 240 -16.74 10.37 -6.46
C LEU A 240 -17.89 10.87 -7.35
N PRO A 241 -18.81 11.78 -6.92
CA PRO A 241 -19.82 12.35 -7.80
C PRO A 241 -19.25 13.14 -8.99
N VAL A 242 -18.10 13.81 -8.83
CA VAL A 242 -17.43 14.56 -9.91
C VAL A 242 -16.79 13.60 -10.90
N VAL A 243 -16.14 12.53 -10.41
CA VAL A 243 -15.59 11.46 -11.26
C VAL A 243 -16.70 10.83 -12.09
N ARG A 244 -17.85 10.52 -11.49
CA ARG A 244 -19.00 9.98 -12.19
C ARG A 244 -19.54 10.95 -13.24
N ARG A 245 -19.61 12.25 -12.96
CA ARG A 245 -19.97 13.25 -13.99
C ARG A 245 -19.02 13.24 -15.17
N MET A 246 -17.72 13.14 -14.94
CA MET A 246 -16.72 13.02 -16.01
C MET A 246 -16.92 11.74 -16.85
N ILE A 247 -17.21 10.61 -16.21
CA ILE A 247 -17.46 9.34 -16.91
C ILE A 247 -18.77 9.44 -17.74
N LEU A 248 -19.79 10.10 -17.22
CA LEU A 248 -21.14 10.24 -17.78
C LEU A 248 -21.27 11.44 -18.72
N ALA A 249 -20.21 12.20 -18.97
CA ALA A 249 -20.23 13.38 -19.82
C ALA A 249 -20.75 13.05 -21.23
N ARG A 250 -21.68 13.90 -21.72
CA ARG A 250 -22.36 13.71 -23.02
C ARG A 250 -21.59 14.32 -24.18
N ASP A 251 -20.75 15.28 -23.86
CA ASP A 251 -19.93 16.01 -24.81
C ASP A 251 -18.60 16.45 -24.19
N ALA A 252 -17.73 17.03 -25.01
CA ALA A 252 -16.39 17.44 -24.58
C ALA A 252 -16.41 18.59 -23.56
N ASP A 253 -17.44 19.43 -23.58
CA ASP A 253 -17.55 20.58 -22.68
C ASP A 253 -17.89 20.10 -21.26
N GLU A 254 -18.89 19.19 -21.12
CA GLU A 254 -19.21 18.57 -19.83
C GLU A 254 -18.01 17.77 -19.26
N GLU A 255 -17.28 17.04 -20.11
CA GLU A 255 -16.07 16.31 -19.71
C GLU A 255 -14.99 17.30 -19.22
N SER A 256 -14.76 18.39 -19.94
CA SER A 256 -13.76 19.41 -19.59
C SER A 256 -14.09 20.08 -18.26
N GLU A 257 -15.33 20.46 -18.02
CA GLU A 257 -15.77 21.07 -16.75
C GLU A 257 -15.53 20.14 -15.55
N ALA A 258 -15.88 18.86 -15.69
CA ALA A 258 -15.67 17.87 -14.65
C ALA A 258 -14.17 17.63 -14.40
N LEU A 259 -13.36 17.56 -15.47
CA LEU A 259 -11.89 17.41 -15.35
C LEU A 259 -11.25 18.64 -14.68
N GLU A 260 -11.73 19.87 -14.96
CA GLU A 260 -11.21 21.06 -14.29
C GLU A 260 -11.52 21.07 -12.80
N GLU A 261 -12.73 20.60 -12.41
CA GLU A 261 -13.10 20.47 -10.99
C GLU A 261 -12.23 19.44 -10.29
N LEU A 262 -12.06 18.24 -10.87
CA LEU A 262 -11.18 17.20 -10.35
C LEU A 262 -9.73 17.69 -10.23
N GLY A 263 -9.25 18.44 -11.21
CA GLY A 263 -7.88 18.98 -11.20
C GLY A 263 -7.65 19.95 -10.03
N ARG A 264 -8.64 20.79 -9.70
CA ARG A 264 -8.53 21.71 -8.55
C ARG A 264 -8.43 20.96 -7.22
N VAL A 265 -9.23 19.92 -7.06
CA VAL A 265 -9.19 19.11 -5.83
C VAL A 265 -7.89 18.34 -5.73
N GLN A 266 -7.47 17.68 -6.81
CA GLN A 266 -6.24 16.90 -6.82
C GLN A 266 -4.98 17.77 -6.63
N GLN A 267 -5.01 19.04 -7.07
CA GLN A 267 -3.94 20.00 -6.77
C GLN A 267 -3.73 20.15 -5.26
N VAL A 268 -4.80 20.27 -4.47
CA VAL A 268 -4.72 20.39 -3.00
C VAL A 268 -4.06 19.15 -2.39
N ASP A 269 -4.44 17.96 -2.84
CA ASP A 269 -3.84 16.71 -2.35
C ASP A 269 -2.34 16.63 -2.65
N PHE A 270 -1.95 17.04 -3.86
CA PHE A 270 -0.53 17.10 -4.21
C PHE A 270 0.22 18.13 -3.36
N GLU A 271 -0.38 19.29 -3.09
CA GLU A 271 0.23 20.31 -2.22
C GLU A 271 0.50 19.78 -0.81
N GLU A 272 -0.44 19.00 -0.24
CA GLU A 272 -0.25 18.39 1.08
C GLU A 272 0.93 17.42 1.09
N ILE A 273 0.99 16.49 0.13
CA ILE A 273 2.08 15.51 0.03
C ILE A 273 3.42 16.20 -0.21
N LEU A 274 3.48 17.11 -1.17
CA LEU A 274 4.73 17.79 -1.54
C LEU A 274 5.27 18.67 -0.42
N ARG A 275 4.38 19.31 0.36
CA ARG A 275 4.78 20.13 1.51
C ARG A 275 5.42 19.27 2.60
N VAL A 276 4.84 18.12 2.90
CA VAL A 276 5.39 17.16 3.86
C VAL A 276 6.73 16.62 3.38
N MET A 277 6.86 16.35 2.10
CA MET A 277 8.05 15.73 1.49
C MET A 277 9.04 16.75 0.90
N ASP A 278 9.06 17.98 1.42
CA ASP A 278 10.01 19.00 0.96
C ASP A 278 11.45 18.49 0.92
N GLY A 279 12.11 18.66 -0.22
CA GLY A 279 13.47 18.20 -0.49
C GLY A 279 13.62 16.71 -0.73
N MET A 280 12.52 15.95 -0.74
CA MET A 280 12.51 14.49 -0.96
C MET A 280 11.74 14.13 -2.24
N PRO A 281 12.14 13.05 -2.96
CA PRO A 281 11.45 12.64 -4.19
C PRO A 281 10.04 12.11 -3.91
N VAL A 282 9.09 12.50 -4.74
CA VAL A 282 7.71 12.01 -4.75
C VAL A 282 7.38 11.45 -6.12
N THR A 283 7.18 10.13 -6.21
CA THR A 283 6.79 9.46 -7.44
C THR A 283 5.27 9.38 -7.51
N VAL A 284 4.67 10.14 -8.42
CA VAL A 284 3.23 10.19 -8.65
C VAL A 284 2.86 9.27 -9.80
N ARG A 285 2.09 8.23 -9.53
CA ARG A 285 1.52 7.35 -10.55
C ARG A 285 0.26 7.99 -11.14
N LEU A 286 0.22 8.15 -12.46
CA LEU A 286 -0.99 8.56 -13.15
C LEU A 286 -2.09 7.49 -12.99
N LEU A 287 -3.35 7.88 -13.14
CA LEU A 287 -4.52 7.05 -12.89
C LEU A 287 -4.39 5.66 -13.52
N ASP A 288 -4.58 4.63 -12.71
CA ASP A 288 -4.41 3.23 -13.11
C ASP A 288 -5.71 2.43 -13.19
N PRO A 289 -6.67 2.46 -12.23
CA PRO A 289 -7.81 1.56 -12.26
C PRO A 289 -8.76 1.84 -13.43
N PRO A 290 -9.54 0.84 -13.85
CA PRO A 290 -10.57 1.01 -14.87
C PRO A 290 -11.73 1.86 -14.36
N LEU A 291 -12.41 2.57 -15.27
CA LEU A 291 -13.45 3.56 -14.90
C LEU A 291 -14.65 2.94 -14.19
N HIS A 292 -14.97 1.66 -14.40
CA HIS A 292 -16.12 1.05 -13.74
C HIS A 292 -15.95 0.94 -12.20
N GLU A 293 -14.72 0.99 -11.66
CA GLU A 293 -14.50 1.00 -10.21
C GLU A 293 -15.05 2.27 -9.53
N PHE A 294 -15.23 3.34 -10.28
CA PHE A 294 -15.82 4.58 -9.78
C PHE A 294 -17.34 4.63 -9.95
N LEU A 295 -17.94 3.64 -10.61
CA LEU A 295 -19.37 3.55 -10.87
C LEU A 295 -20.05 2.61 -9.85
N PRO A 296 -21.36 2.81 -9.59
CA PRO A 296 -22.12 1.88 -8.77
C PRO A 296 -22.16 0.49 -9.40
N SER A 297 -22.31 -0.53 -8.57
CA SER A 297 -22.44 -1.93 -9.03
C SER A 297 -23.65 -2.09 -9.95
N VAL A 298 -23.46 -2.72 -11.10
CA VAL A 298 -24.55 -3.09 -12.04
C VAL A 298 -25.63 -3.91 -11.31
N ALA A 299 -25.22 -4.86 -10.43
CA ALA A 299 -26.16 -5.67 -9.68
C ALA A 299 -27.02 -4.85 -8.71
N GLN A 300 -26.44 -3.87 -8.01
CA GLN A 300 -27.16 -2.99 -7.10
C GLN A 300 -28.16 -2.11 -7.85
N LEU A 301 -27.73 -1.49 -8.96
CA LEU A 301 -28.61 -0.64 -9.77
C LEU A 301 -29.73 -1.44 -10.43
N THR A 302 -29.45 -2.66 -10.94
CA THR A 302 -30.47 -3.54 -11.50
C THR A 302 -31.50 -3.98 -10.45
N LEU A 303 -31.05 -4.30 -9.23
CA LEU A 303 -31.95 -4.62 -8.14
C LEU A 303 -32.84 -3.42 -7.76
N LYS A 304 -32.25 -2.23 -7.66
CA LYS A 304 -32.98 -0.99 -7.39
C LYS A 304 -33.99 -0.67 -8.49
N GLU A 305 -33.62 -0.86 -9.75
CA GLU A 305 -34.54 -0.70 -10.88
C GLU A 305 -35.78 -1.58 -10.75
N ALA A 306 -35.58 -2.84 -10.35
CA ALA A 306 -36.68 -3.80 -10.20
C ALA A 306 -37.57 -3.56 -8.97
N THR A 307 -37.05 -2.91 -7.92
CA THR A 307 -37.77 -2.73 -6.64
C THR A 307 -38.36 -1.32 -6.44
N GLU A 308 -37.60 -0.30 -6.82
CA GLU A 308 -37.93 1.11 -6.52
C GLU A 308 -38.00 1.99 -7.77
N GLY A 309 -37.43 1.53 -8.89
CA GLY A 309 -37.17 2.31 -10.08
C GLY A 309 -35.91 3.14 -9.98
N LEU A 310 -35.38 3.59 -11.13
CA LEU A 310 -34.19 4.44 -11.20
C LEU A 310 -34.56 5.85 -11.64
N THR A 311 -33.84 6.84 -11.11
CA THR A 311 -33.86 8.21 -11.65
C THR A 311 -33.17 8.25 -13.02
N ASP A 312 -33.34 9.32 -13.78
CA ASP A 312 -32.63 9.52 -15.07
C ASP A 312 -31.10 9.51 -14.92
N PHE A 313 -30.58 9.96 -13.77
CA PHE A 313 -29.17 9.93 -13.47
C PHE A 313 -28.69 8.50 -13.22
N GLU A 314 -29.37 7.76 -12.36
CA GLU A 314 -29.04 6.34 -12.06
C GLU A 314 -29.18 5.43 -13.28
N GLN A 315 -30.13 5.70 -14.18
CA GLN A 315 -30.21 5.00 -15.47
C GLN A 315 -28.98 5.26 -16.36
N ARG A 316 -28.44 6.46 -16.30
CA ARG A 316 -27.16 6.76 -17.01
C ARG A 316 -25.98 6.06 -16.36
N GLU A 317 -25.93 6.04 -15.01
CA GLU A 317 -24.89 5.29 -14.28
C GLU A 317 -24.97 3.80 -14.62
N LEU A 318 -26.15 3.19 -14.64
CA LEU A 318 -26.33 1.78 -15.01
C LEU A 318 -25.80 1.50 -16.43
N ARG A 319 -26.21 2.30 -17.41
CA ARG A 319 -25.71 2.14 -18.80
C ARG A 319 -24.21 2.33 -18.91
N ALA A 320 -23.63 3.26 -18.16
CA ALA A 320 -22.19 3.46 -18.12
C ALA A 320 -21.48 2.28 -17.44
N ALA A 321 -21.99 1.83 -16.30
CA ALA A 321 -21.44 0.67 -15.59
C ALA A 321 -21.46 -0.59 -16.47
N GLU A 322 -22.56 -0.84 -17.19
CA GLU A 322 -22.64 -1.95 -18.17
C GLU A 322 -21.66 -1.78 -19.35
N SER A 323 -21.51 -0.54 -19.85
CA SER A 323 -20.62 -0.24 -20.99
C SER A 323 -19.14 -0.38 -20.66
N TRP A 324 -18.75 -0.02 -19.43
CA TRP A 324 -17.36 -0.11 -18.94
C TRP A 324 -17.08 -1.41 -18.18
N ALA A 325 -18.09 -2.28 -17.97
CA ALA A 325 -17.89 -3.58 -17.35
C ALA A 325 -16.95 -4.45 -18.18
N GLU A 326 -15.95 -5.00 -17.54
CA GLU A 326 -14.96 -5.87 -18.17
C GLU A 326 -14.99 -7.27 -17.54
N HIS A 327 -14.79 -8.29 -18.37
CA HIS A 327 -14.72 -9.68 -17.88
C HIS A 327 -13.45 -9.95 -17.07
N ASN A 328 -12.36 -9.24 -17.38
CA ASN A 328 -11.10 -9.30 -16.65
C ASN A 328 -10.48 -7.90 -16.56
N PRO A 329 -10.87 -7.12 -15.54
CA PRO A 329 -10.39 -5.75 -15.35
C PRO A 329 -8.87 -5.62 -15.21
N MET A 330 -8.22 -6.65 -14.64
CA MET A 330 -6.77 -6.66 -14.44
C MET A 330 -5.96 -6.48 -15.71
N ILE A 331 -6.44 -7.04 -16.81
CA ILE A 331 -5.79 -6.99 -18.13
C ILE A 331 -6.60 -6.17 -19.15
N GLY A 332 -7.59 -5.43 -18.68
CA GLY A 332 -8.52 -4.64 -19.48
C GLY A 332 -8.05 -3.19 -19.72
N THR A 333 -9.02 -2.29 -19.73
CA THR A 333 -8.85 -0.87 -20.06
C THR A 333 -8.53 -0.06 -18.79
N ARG A 334 -7.30 -0.17 -18.35
CA ARG A 334 -6.75 0.55 -17.19
C ARG A 334 -5.37 1.15 -17.53
N GLY A 335 -4.83 1.98 -16.66
CA GLY A 335 -3.51 2.57 -16.79
C GLY A 335 -3.34 3.35 -18.08
N VAL A 336 -2.20 3.19 -18.74
CA VAL A 336 -1.91 3.88 -20.00
C VAL A 336 -2.93 3.59 -21.11
N ARG A 337 -3.59 2.41 -21.08
CA ARG A 337 -4.62 2.05 -22.06
C ARG A 337 -5.85 2.97 -21.92
N LEU A 338 -6.25 3.24 -20.67
CA LEU A 338 -7.28 4.23 -20.39
C LEU A 338 -6.82 5.62 -20.82
N GLY A 339 -5.56 6.00 -20.54
CA GLY A 339 -4.96 7.25 -21.00
C GLY A 339 -4.99 7.43 -22.52
N VAL A 340 -4.85 6.34 -23.31
CA VAL A 340 -4.99 6.39 -24.77
C VAL A 340 -6.42 6.73 -25.20
N LEU A 341 -7.42 6.21 -24.50
CA LEU A 341 -8.84 6.47 -24.81
C LEU A 341 -9.32 7.83 -24.26
N LYS A 342 -8.75 8.26 -23.12
CA LYS A 342 -9.12 9.47 -22.40
C LYS A 342 -7.87 10.32 -22.04
N PRO A 343 -7.16 10.87 -23.03
CA PRO A 343 -5.90 11.60 -22.78
C PRO A 343 -6.09 12.84 -21.90
N GLY A 344 -7.29 13.42 -21.86
CA GLY A 344 -7.65 14.54 -20.99
C GLY A 344 -7.47 14.24 -19.50
N LEU A 345 -7.64 12.98 -19.06
CA LEU A 345 -7.39 12.55 -17.68
C LEU A 345 -5.93 12.75 -17.28
N TYR A 346 -4.99 12.22 -18.06
CA TYR A 346 -3.57 12.33 -17.75
C TYR A 346 -3.09 13.79 -17.86
N ALA A 347 -3.57 14.53 -18.86
CA ALA A 347 -3.29 15.95 -19.00
C ALA A 347 -3.76 16.76 -17.78
N MET A 348 -4.98 16.49 -17.29
CA MET A 348 -5.53 17.13 -16.09
C MET A 348 -4.67 16.83 -14.85
N GLN A 349 -4.31 15.56 -14.60
CA GLN A 349 -3.49 15.18 -13.46
C GLN A 349 -2.13 15.87 -13.48
N VAL A 350 -1.50 15.94 -14.66
CA VAL A 350 -0.21 16.63 -14.82
C VAL A 350 -0.37 18.14 -14.56
N ARG A 351 -1.42 18.78 -15.08
CA ARG A 351 -1.68 20.21 -14.79
C ARG A 351 -1.87 20.48 -13.29
N ALA A 352 -2.65 19.63 -12.59
CA ALA A 352 -2.85 19.73 -11.16
C ALA A 352 -1.51 19.61 -10.38
N LEU A 353 -0.69 18.63 -10.76
CA LEU A 353 0.63 18.42 -10.16
C LEU A 353 1.58 19.61 -10.40
N LEU A 354 1.62 20.14 -11.63
CA LEU A 354 2.43 21.32 -11.96
C LEU A 354 1.97 22.57 -11.22
N ALA A 355 0.65 22.73 -11.02
CA ALA A 355 0.10 23.81 -10.23
C ALA A 355 0.51 23.70 -8.75
N ALA A 356 0.47 22.51 -8.17
CA ALA A 356 0.96 22.25 -6.82
C ALA A 356 2.46 22.52 -6.68
N VAL A 357 3.29 22.05 -7.61
CA VAL A 357 4.74 22.35 -7.65
C VAL A 357 4.99 23.86 -7.69
N LYS A 358 4.22 24.60 -8.48
CA LYS A 358 4.34 26.06 -8.54
C LYS A 358 4.03 26.71 -7.18
N VAL A 359 2.97 26.29 -6.50
CA VAL A 359 2.61 26.80 -5.17
C VAL A 359 3.74 26.52 -4.18
N MET A 360 4.24 25.27 -4.12
CA MET A 360 5.35 24.90 -3.24
C MET A 360 6.60 25.77 -3.46
N ARG A 361 6.97 26.02 -4.71
CA ARG A 361 8.12 26.88 -5.04
C ARG A 361 7.91 28.34 -4.65
N VAL A 362 6.70 28.86 -4.76
CA VAL A 362 6.35 30.21 -4.28
C VAL A 362 6.47 30.30 -2.75
N GLU A 363 6.14 29.22 -2.03
CA GLU A 363 6.35 29.10 -0.58
C GLU A 363 7.84 28.93 -0.19
N GLY A 364 8.75 28.80 -1.15
CA GLY A 364 10.18 28.59 -0.91
C GLY A 364 10.58 27.13 -0.66
N LEU A 365 9.69 26.18 -0.97
CA LEU A 365 9.94 24.75 -0.87
C LEU A 365 10.57 24.19 -2.16
N HIS A 366 11.17 23.02 -2.08
CA HIS A 366 11.94 22.38 -3.15
C HIS A 366 11.34 21.01 -3.50
N PRO A 367 10.14 20.94 -4.12
CA PRO A 367 9.51 19.67 -4.49
C PRO A 367 10.34 18.96 -5.56
N ILE A 368 10.60 17.67 -5.35
CA ILE A 368 11.26 16.77 -6.31
C ILE A 368 10.20 15.79 -6.81
N VAL A 369 9.79 15.92 -8.07
CA VAL A 369 8.65 15.19 -8.63
C VAL A 369 9.06 14.22 -9.71
N GLU A 370 8.53 13.01 -9.63
CA GLU A 370 8.70 11.91 -10.57
C GLU A 370 7.33 11.48 -11.07
N VAL A 371 7.01 11.66 -12.36
CA VAL A 371 5.74 11.23 -12.96
C VAL A 371 5.90 9.81 -13.48
N MET A 372 5.04 8.89 -13.04
CA MET A 372 5.10 7.49 -13.39
C MET A 372 3.89 7.05 -14.20
N VAL A 373 4.14 6.51 -15.40
CA VAL A 373 3.10 5.97 -16.29
C VAL A 373 2.87 4.48 -15.98
N PRO A 374 1.64 4.07 -15.56
CA PRO A 374 1.34 2.68 -15.22
C PRO A 374 1.08 1.81 -16.45
N LEU A 375 1.22 0.52 -16.28
CA LEU A 375 0.76 -0.58 -17.16
C LEU A 375 1.25 -0.50 -18.61
N THR A 376 2.40 0.09 -18.84
CA THR A 376 2.97 0.18 -20.18
C THR A 376 3.46 -1.18 -20.68
N VAL A 377 3.22 -1.49 -21.95
CA VAL A 377 3.69 -2.72 -22.59
C VAL A 377 4.61 -2.46 -23.79
N SER A 378 4.70 -1.21 -24.24
CA SER A 378 5.53 -0.85 -25.38
C SER A 378 6.14 0.55 -25.25
N ARG A 379 7.29 0.73 -25.93
CA ARG A 379 7.92 2.06 -26.05
C ARG A 379 6.97 3.08 -26.70
N ALA A 380 6.13 2.66 -27.63
CA ALA A 380 5.22 3.57 -28.34
C ALA A 380 4.16 4.15 -27.41
N GLU A 381 3.56 3.33 -26.53
CA GLU A 381 2.62 3.79 -25.50
C GLU A 381 3.28 4.76 -24.54
N LEU A 382 4.46 4.38 -24.02
CA LEU A 382 5.20 5.25 -23.09
C LEU A 382 5.62 6.57 -23.76
N ALA A 383 6.07 6.52 -24.99
CA ALA A 383 6.44 7.72 -25.75
C ALA A 383 5.25 8.65 -25.99
N LEU A 384 4.07 8.09 -26.25
CA LEU A 384 2.83 8.85 -26.43
C LEU A 384 2.40 9.50 -25.10
N ALA A 385 2.37 8.76 -23.99
CA ALA A 385 2.09 9.32 -22.68
C ALA A 385 3.10 10.41 -22.29
N ARG A 386 4.40 10.16 -22.53
CA ARG A 386 5.45 11.15 -22.31
C ARG A 386 5.23 12.42 -23.15
N GLN A 387 4.73 12.30 -24.36
CA GLN A 387 4.39 13.45 -25.20
C GLN A 387 3.29 14.31 -24.56
N TRP A 388 2.23 13.71 -24.03
CA TRP A 388 1.16 14.44 -23.33
C TRP A 388 1.70 15.15 -22.08
N ILE A 389 2.46 14.43 -21.24
CA ILE A 389 3.07 15.01 -20.03
C ILE A 389 3.96 16.18 -20.38
N LYS A 390 4.83 16.05 -21.39
CA LYS A 390 5.71 17.13 -21.85
C LYS A 390 4.94 18.29 -22.46
N ALA A 391 3.81 18.06 -23.11
CA ALA A 391 2.97 19.13 -23.64
C ALA A 391 2.45 20.02 -22.49
N GLU A 392 1.99 19.44 -21.40
CA GLU A 392 1.54 20.18 -20.22
C GLU A 392 2.72 20.91 -19.53
N ILE A 393 3.87 20.26 -19.37
CA ILE A 393 5.07 20.90 -18.83
C ILE A 393 5.46 22.14 -19.67
N ASN A 394 5.49 22.02 -20.99
CA ASN A 394 5.87 23.09 -21.89
C ASN A 394 4.82 24.22 -21.99
N ALA A 395 3.55 23.93 -21.67
CA ALA A 395 2.49 24.93 -21.64
C ALA A 395 2.57 25.85 -20.40
N THR A 396 3.31 25.44 -19.38
CA THR A 396 3.53 26.27 -18.18
C THR A 396 4.64 27.29 -18.41
N ALA A 397 4.48 28.48 -17.82
CA ALA A 397 5.52 29.54 -17.88
C ALA A 397 6.69 29.31 -16.90
N SER A 398 6.58 28.28 -16.03
CA SER A 398 7.58 27.95 -15.01
C SER A 398 8.56 26.90 -15.53
N ASP A 399 9.80 26.93 -15.04
CA ASP A 399 10.77 25.86 -15.33
C ASP A 399 10.41 24.61 -14.54
N HIS A 400 10.18 23.52 -15.26
CA HIS A 400 9.89 22.18 -14.72
C HIS A 400 10.80 21.13 -15.39
N SER A 401 11.98 21.54 -15.82
CA SER A 401 12.95 20.66 -16.49
C SER A 401 13.50 19.56 -15.58
N ASP A 402 13.37 19.74 -14.27
CA ASP A 402 13.76 18.79 -13.23
C ASP A 402 12.73 17.65 -12.98
N ILE A 403 11.50 17.76 -13.54
CA ILE A 403 10.51 16.70 -13.46
C ILE A 403 10.93 15.53 -14.35
N THR A 404 11.09 14.37 -13.74
CA THR A 404 11.40 13.12 -14.46
C THR A 404 10.15 12.32 -14.80
N ILE A 405 10.17 11.64 -15.94
CA ILE A 405 9.05 10.85 -16.46
C ILE A 405 9.51 9.41 -16.63
N GLY A 406 8.99 8.53 -15.80
CA GLY A 406 9.30 7.11 -15.83
C GLY A 406 8.08 6.23 -16.08
N THR A 407 8.27 4.94 -15.92
CA THR A 407 7.20 3.98 -16.07
C THR A 407 7.22 2.91 -15.00
N MET A 408 6.03 2.39 -14.68
CA MET A 408 5.91 1.16 -13.90
C MET A 408 6.16 -0.04 -14.82
N VAL A 409 7.15 -0.85 -14.47
CA VAL A 409 7.44 -2.12 -15.13
C VAL A 409 6.71 -3.22 -14.36
N GLU A 410 5.52 -3.56 -14.85
CA GLU A 410 4.60 -4.45 -14.15
C GLU A 410 3.93 -5.48 -15.08
N THR A 411 4.35 -5.48 -16.35
CA THR A 411 3.95 -6.52 -17.30
C THR A 411 5.19 -7.30 -17.75
N PRO A 412 5.10 -8.63 -17.94
CA PRO A 412 6.22 -9.43 -18.44
C PRO A 412 6.78 -8.90 -19.76
N ARG A 413 5.91 -8.36 -20.64
CA ARG A 413 6.34 -7.78 -21.91
C ARG A 413 7.21 -6.53 -21.71
N ALA A 414 6.84 -5.62 -20.79
CA ALA A 414 7.65 -4.43 -20.48
C ALA A 414 9.03 -4.85 -19.94
N ALA A 415 9.07 -5.81 -19.02
CA ALA A 415 10.31 -6.33 -18.46
C ALA A 415 11.23 -6.93 -19.54
N ILE A 416 10.71 -7.80 -20.42
CA ILE A 416 11.46 -8.41 -21.54
C ILE A 416 11.94 -7.34 -22.54
N ARG A 417 11.18 -6.25 -22.73
CA ARG A 417 11.51 -5.16 -23.66
C ARG A 417 12.15 -3.95 -22.97
N ALA A 418 12.75 -4.13 -21.81
CA ALA A 418 13.31 -3.06 -21.00
C ALA A 418 14.30 -2.16 -21.75
N SER A 419 15.11 -2.70 -22.66
CA SER A 419 16.01 -1.90 -23.51
C SER A 419 15.27 -0.90 -24.41
N GLU A 420 14.08 -1.27 -24.90
CA GLU A 420 13.26 -0.35 -25.69
C GLU A 420 12.50 0.64 -24.81
N MET A 421 11.99 0.18 -23.66
CA MET A 421 11.31 1.02 -22.68
C MET A 421 12.25 2.11 -22.14
N ALA A 422 13.50 1.77 -21.83
CA ALA A 422 14.50 2.69 -21.33
C ALA A 422 14.78 3.89 -22.24
N LYS A 423 14.58 3.76 -23.57
CA LYS A 423 14.72 4.86 -24.53
C LYS A 423 13.64 5.95 -24.38
N ALA A 424 12.57 5.68 -23.64
CA ALA A 424 11.45 6.60 -23.43
C ALA A 424 11.18 6.91 -21.95
N ALA A 425 11.96 6.39 -21.03
CA ALA A 425 11.82 6.58 -19.60
C ALA A 425 13.08 7.20 -18.99
N ASP A 426 12.90 8.02 -17.94
CA ASP A 426 13.99 8.55 -17.14
C ASP A 426 14.29 7.61 -15.94
N PHE A 427 13.30 6.81 -15.50
CA PHE A 427 13.44 5.81 -14.45
C PHE A 427 12.47 4.64 -14.64
N PHE A 428 12.74 3.52 -13.97
CA PHE A 428 11.81 2.39 -13.81
C PHE A 428 11.40 2.22 -12.36
N SER A 429 10.14 1.85 -12.13
CA SER A 429 9.67 1.32 -10.86
C SER A 429 8.96 -0.01 -11.11
N PHE A 430 9.37 -1.07 -10.43
CA PHE A 430 8.74 -2.38 -10.60
C PHE A 430 7.45 -2.46 -9.79
N GLY A 431 6.31 -2.63 -10.48
CA GLY A 431 5.00 -2.94 -9.89
C GLY A 431 4.87 -4.45 -9.70
N THR A 432 5.52 -4.98 -8.67
CA THR A 432 5.66 -6.43 -8.51
C THR A 432 4.36 -7.15 -8.20
N ASN A 433 3.29 -6.46 -7.75
CA ASN A 433 1.98 -7.06 -7.59
C ASN A 433 1.42 -7.53 -8.94
N ASP A 434 1.27 -6.60 -9.90
CA ASP A 434 0.78 -6.92 -11.24
C ASP A 434 1.77 -7.80 -12.02
N LEU A 435 3.08 -7.56 -11.86
CA LEU A 435 4.09 -8.40 -12.51
C LEU A 435 3.99 -9.85 -12.05
N THR A 436 3.74 -10.11 -10.76
CA THR A 436 3.53 -11.45 -10.21
C THR A 436 2.26 -12.08 -10.79
N GLN A 437 1.13 -11.37 -10.72
CA GLN A 437 -0.14 -11.85 -11.26
C GLN A 437 -0.03 -12.24 -12.74
N LEU A 438 0.56 -11.39 -13.55
CA LEU A 438 0.69 -11.62 -15.00
C LEU A 438 1.73 -12.69 -15.33
N THR A 439 2.76 -12.87 -14.52
CA THR A 439 3.78 -13.90 -14.73
C THR A 439 3.25 -15.28 -14.39
N PHE A 440 2.54 -15.43 -13.27
CA PHE A 440 1.91 -16.69 -12.87
C PHE A 440 0.59 -16.95 -13.61
N GLY A 441 -0.05 -15.93 -14.18
CA GLY A 441 -1.42 -16.02 -14.68
C GLY A 441 -2.43 -16.20 -13.55
N PHE A 442 -2.15 -15.65 -12.36
CA PHE A 442 -3.00 -15.72 -11.18
C PHE A 442 -3.71 -14.38 -10.99
N SER A 443 -5.01 -14.42 -10.74
CA SER A 443 -5.73 -13.31 -10.13
C SER A 443 -5.57 -13.45 -8.61
N ARG A 444 -4.95 -12.48 -7.96
CA ARG A 444 -4.66 -12.51 -6.52
C ARG A 444 -5.92 -12.79 -5.70
N ASP A 445 -6.95 -12.01 -5.94
CA ASP A 445 -8.21 -12.07 -5.19
C ASP A 445 -8.90 -13.43 -5.32
N ASP A 446 -8.76 -14.10 -6.47
CA ASP A 446 -9.36 -15.40 -6.72
C ASP A 446 -8.55 -16.56 -6.12
N VAL A 447 -7.21 -16.45 -6.08
CA VAL A 447 -6.36 -17.59 -5.73
C VAL A 447 -5.89 -17.59 -4.28
N GLU A 448 -5.71 -16.42 -3.64
CA GLU A 448 -5.13 -16.34 -2.29
C GLU A 448 -5.96 -17.08 -1.24
N GLY A 449 -7.29 -16.93 -1.27
CA GLY A 449 -8.17 -17.52 -0.27
C GLY A 449 -8.39 -19.03 -0.40
N ARG A 450 -8.28 -19.60 -1.60
CA ARG A 450 -8.67 -20.99 -1.88
C ARG A 450 -7.52 -21.87 -2.35
N MET A 451 -6.78 -21.37 -3.32
CA MET A 451 -5.74 -22.17 -4.00
C MET A 451 -4.40 -22.07 -3.27
N MET A 452 -4.02 -20.90 -2.81
CA MET A 452 -2.70 -20.65 -2.24
C MET A 452 -2.38 -21.53 -1.04
N PRO A 453 -3.28 -21.68 -0.03
CA PRO A 453 -3.03 -22.59 1.09
C PRO A 453 -2.72 -24.01 0.64
N ALA A 454 -3.49 -24.54 -0.31
CA ALA A 454 -3.26 -25.89 -0.83
C ALA A 454 -1.93 -26.00 -1.59
N TYR A 455 -1.53 -24.98 -2.35
CA TYR A 455 -0.25 -24.97 -3.05
C TYR A 455 0.94 -24.96 -2.10
N LEU A 456 0.83 -24.26 -0.98
CA LEU A 456 1.85 -24.24 0.08
C LEU A 456 1.90 -25.58 0.83
N ASP A 457 0.74 -26.13 1.20
CA ASP A 457 0.63 -27.41 1.91
C ASP A 457 1.18 -28.60 1.09
N TYR A 458 0.93 -28.60 -0.22
CA TYR A 458 1.50 -29.61 -1.14
C TYR A 458 2.96 -29.32 -1.53
N GLY A 459 3.56 -28.21 -1.08
CA GLY A 459 4.91 -27.83 -1.44
C GLY A 459 5.09 -27.50 -2.94
N LEU A 460 4.02 -27.09 -3.64
CA LEU A 460 4.06 -26.67 -5.04
C LEU A 460 4.70 -25.29 -5.19
N LEU A 461 4.57 -24.45 -4.17
CA LEU A 461 5.27 -23.18 -3.99
C LEU A 461 5.98 -23.21 -2.63
N ALA A 462 7.18 -22.63 -2.58
CA ALA A 462 7.96 -22.53 -1.36
C ALA A 462 7.44 -21.42 -0.41
N ALA A 463 6.84 -20.37 -0.98
CA ALA A 463 6.25 -19.25 -0.28
C ALA A 463 5.11 -18.67 -1.14
N ASN A 464 4.26 -17.85 -0.53
CA ASN A 464 3.25 -17.08 -1.25
C ASN A 464 3.95 -16.02 -2.14
N PRO A 465 3.81 -16.10 -3.48
CA PRO A 465 4.51 -15.20 -4.39
C PRO A 465 3.98 -13.75 -4.35
N PHE A 466 2.89 -13.49 -3.62
CA PHE A 466 2.38 -12.14 -3.36
C PHE A 466 2.95 -11.51 -2.09
N GLU A 467 3.58 -12.30 -1.20
CA GLU A 467 4.25 -11.83 0.01
C GLU A 467 5.76 -11.74 -0.20
N THR A 468 6.38 -12.81 -0.69
CA THR A 468 7.80 -12.88 -0.99
C THR A 468 8.00 -13.12 -2.48
N ILE A 469 8.85 -12.31 -3.11
CA ILE A 469 9.05 -12.36 -4.57
C ILE A 469 9.51 -13.75 -5.02
N ASP A 470 8.86 -14.28 -6.04
CA ASP A 470 9.35 -15.45 -6.76
C ASP A 470 10.64 -15.10 -7.53
N GLN A 471 11.78 -15.50 -6.98
CA GLN A 471 13.09 -15.16 -7.56
C GLN A 471 13.36 -15.84 -8.91
N PHE A 472 12.68 -16.97 -9.21
CA PHE A 472 12.96 -17.81 -10.37
C PHE A 472 12.11 -17.44 -11.60
N GLY A 473 10.97 -16.82 -11.43
CA GLY A 473 10.10 -16.34 -12.51
C GLY A 473 10.03 -14.82 -12.54
N VAL A 474 9.35 -14.21 -11.57
CA VAL A 474 9.20 -12.75 -11.47
C VAL A 474 10.56 -12.07 -11.28
N GLY A 475 11.42 -12.62 -10.42
CA GLY A 475 12.77 -12.12 -10.17
C GLY A 475 13.67 -12.15 -11.39
N GLU A 476 13.54 -13.16 -12.26
CA GLU A 476 14.27 -13.21 -13.54
C GLU A 476 13.85 -12.07 -14.47
N LEU A 477 12.55 -11.73 -14.50
CA LEU A 477 12.07 -10.59 -15.28
C LEU A 477 12.61 -9.26 -14.74
N VAL A 478 12.66 -9.11 -13.40
CA VAL A 478 13.25 -7.92 -12.76
C VAL A 478 14.74 -7.83 -13.10
N ARG A 479 15.51 -8.90 -12.94
CA ARG A 479 16.96 -8.93 -13.27
C ARG A 479 17.20 -8.57 -14.72
N HIS A 480 16.48 -9.22 -15.63
CA HIS A 480 16.56 -8.92 -17.06
C HIS A 480 16.29 -7.44 -17.35
N ALA A 481 15.25 -6.87 -16.73
CA ALA A 481 14.89 -5.48 -16.97
C ALA A 481 15.96 -4.51 -16.42
N VAL A 482 16.55 -4.80 -15.26
CA VAL A 482 17.64 -4.00 -14.67
C VAL A 482 18.87 -4.03 -15.59
N GLU A 483 19.31 -5.21 -15.99
CA GLU A 483 20.49 -5.39 -16.84
C GLU A 483 20.34 -4.67 -18.19
N HIS A 484 19.23 -4.93 -18.88
CA HIS A 484 19.01 -4.39 -20.22
C HIS A 484 18.61 -2.91 -20.23
N GLY A 485 17.91 -2.45 -19.19
CA GLY A 485 17.62 -1.03 -19.00
C GLY A 485 18.89 -0.22 -18.80
N ARG A 486 19.75 -0.63 -17.87
CA ARG A 486 21.05 0.06 -17.60
C ARG A 486 22.07 -0.10 -18.70
N ALA A 487 22.06 -1.21 -19.43
CA ALA A 487 22.87 -1.33 -20.64
C ALA A 487 22.47 -0.31 -21.72
N THR A 488 21.20 0.09 -21.74
CA THR A 488 20.68 1.10 -22.70
C THR A 488 20.87 2.52 -22.20
N VAL A 489 20.59 2.78 -20.91
CA VAL A 489 20.74 4.07 -20.25
C VAL A 489 21.57 3.86 -18.97
N PRO A 490 22.89 4.04 -19.04
CA PRO A 490 23.77 3.92 -17.87
C PRO A 490 23.34 4.85 -16.73
N GLY A 491 23.27 4.29 -15.50
CA GLY A 491 22.86 5.06 -14.34
C GLY A 491 21.34 5.30 -14.23
N MET A 492 20.52 4.66 -15.06
CA MET A 492 19.06 4.74 -14.94
C MET A 492 18.63 4.33 -13.53
N LYS A 493 17.87 5.21 -12.86
CA LYS A 493 17.29 4.93 -11.55
C LYS A 493 16.21 3.85 -11.66
N MET A 494 16.30 2.85 -10.80
CA MET A 494 15.36 1.73 -10.78
C MET A 494 15.00 1.34 -9.35
N GLY A 495 13.72 1.21 -9.06
CA GLY A 495 13.23 0.80 -7.75
C GLY A 495 12.03 -0.11 -7.84
N VAL A 496 11.49 -0.48 -6.70
CA VAL A 496 10.27 -1.28 -6.56
C VAL A 496 9.26 -0.55 -5.70
N CYS A 497 7.99 -0.64 -6.04
CA CYS A 497 6.89 -0.05 -5.29
C CYS A 497 5.74 -1.04 -4.99
N GLY A 498 5.85 -2.29 -5.43
CA GLY A 498 4.95 -3.37 -4.99
C GLY A 498 5.16 -3.74 -3.52
N GLU A 499 4.25 -4.51 -2.96
CA GLU A 499 4.27 -4.92 -1.55
C GLU A 499 5.55 -5.65 -1.14
N HIS A 500 6.20 -6.34 -2.06
CA HIS A 500 7.52 -6.96 -1.87
C HIS A 500 8.62 -5.98 -1.42
N GLY A 501 8.43 -4.67 -1.64
CA GLY A 501 9.34 -3.63 -1.15
C GLY A 501 9.42 -3.53 0.38
N GLY A 502 8.48 -4.14 1.11
CA GLY A 502 8.47 -4.24 2.57
C GLY A 502 8.86 -5.62 3.12
N ASP A 503 9.10 -6.61 2.25
CA ASP A 503 9.48 -7.97 2.66
C ASP A 503 11.01 -8.14 2.73
N PRO A 504 11.58 -8.56 3.89
CA PRO A 504 13.03 -8.67 4.06
C PRO A 504 13.73 -9.58 3.04
N GLU A 505 13.14 -10.74 2.68
CA GLU A 505 13.74 -11.65 1.71
C GLU A 505 13.73 -11.07 0.29
N SER A 506 12.63 -10.41 -0.08
CA SER A 506 12.53 -9.70 -1.36
C SER A 506 13.51 -8.53 -1.42
N ILE A 507 13.71 -7.79 -0.33
CA ILE A 507 14.69 -6.69 -0.23
C ILE A 507 16.11 -7.19 -0.46
N ARG A 508 16.51 -8.35 0.10
CA ARG A 508 17.80 -8.97 -0.17
C ARG A 508 17.99 -9.26 -1.67
N PHE A 509 16.93 -9.79 -2.31
CA PHE A 509 16.95 -10.02 -3.75
C PHE A 509 17.08 -8.70 -4.53
N PHE A 510 16.32 -7.67 -4.20
CA PHE A 510 16.37 -6.37 -4.88
C PHE A 510 17.74 -5.69 -4.72
N HIS A 511 18.35 -5.78 -3.55
CA HIS A 511 19.72 -5.33 -3.33
C HIS A 511 20.72 -6.07 -4.22
N LYS A 512 20.61 -7.41 -4.30
CA LYS A 512 21.49 -8.25 -5.13
C LYS A 512 21.39 -7.94 -6.62
N VAL A 513 20.20 -7.61 -7.13
CA VAL A 513 20.01 -7.21 -8.54
C VAL A 513 20.34 -5.74 -8.77
N GLY A 514 20.63 -4.98 -7.72
CA GLY A 514 21.13 -3.61 -7.76
C GLY A 514 20.06 -2.57 -7.96
N LEU A 515 18.87 -2.71 -7.37
CA LEU A 515 17.90 -1.61 -7.35
C LEU A 515 18.41 -0.43 -6.49
N ASP A 516 18.00 0.78 -6.86
CA ASP A 516 18.42 2.01 -6.16
C ASP A 516 17.52 2.30 -4.95
N TYR A 517 16.27 1.84 -4.96
CA TYR A 517 15.35 2.00 -3.82
C TYR A 517 14.30 0.89 -3.75
N VAL A 518 13.81 0.66 -2.54
CA VAL A 518 12.55 -0.06 -2.27
C VAL A 518 11.51 0.91 -1.72
N SER A 519 10.22 0.63 -1.94
CA SER A 519 9.12 1.42 -1.42
C SER A 519 8.04 0.51 -0.85
N CYS A 520 7.56 0.82 0.35
CA CYS A 520 6.61 0.02 1.09
C CYS A 520 5.64 0.91 1.88
N SER A 521 4.64 0.33 2.54
CA SER A 521 3.75 1.11 3.42
C SER A 521 4.55 1.81 4.54
N PRO A 522 4.06 2.94 5.08
CA PRO A 522 4.78 3.72 6.10
C PRO A 522 5.22 2.88 7.31
N TYR A 523 4.38 1.99 7.81
CA TYR A 523 4.70 1.12 8.95
C TYR A 523 5.75 0.05 8.66
N ARG A 524 5.98 -0.28 7.39
CA ARG A 524 7.03 -1.22 6.97
C ARG A 524 8.39 -0.53 6.73
N VAL A 525 8.45 0.79 6.71
CA VAL A 525 9.69 1.55 6.48
C VAL A 525 10.80 1.18 7.48
N PRO A 526 10.57 1.10 8.81
CA PRO A 526 11.61 0.69 9.75
C PRO A 526 12.17 -0.71 9.46
N ILE A 527 11.28 -1.65 9.13
CA ILE A 527 11.65 -3.03 8.77
C ILE A 527 12.47 -3.04 7.48
N ALA A 528 12.07 -2.26 6.48
CA ALA A 528 12.81 -2.17 5.22
C ALA A 528 14.21 -1.55 5.42
N ARG A 529 14.34 -0.53 6.28
CA ARG A 529 15.65 0.08 6.64
C ARG A 529 16.59 -0.96 7.25
N LEU A 530 16.08 -1.77 8.18
CA LEU A 530 16.83 -2.87 8.79
C LEU A 530 17.20 -3.94 7.74
N ALA A 531 16.24 -4.36 6.92
CA ALA A 531 16.46 -5.40 5.91
C ALA A 531 17.49 -5.00 4.84
N VAL A 532 17.48 -3.72 4.41
CA VAL A 532 18.52 -3.21 3.51
C VAL A 532 19.91 -3.24 4.19
N ALA A 533 19.99 -2.84 5.47
CA ALA A 533 21.25 -2.93 6.20
C ALA A 533 21.76 -4.37 6.30
N HIS A 534 20.89 -5.34 6.58
CA HIS A 534 21.23 -6.77 6.55
C HIS A 534 21.74 -7.20 5.17
N ALA A 535 21.04 -6.81 4.08
CA ALA A 535 21.48 -7.15 2.73
C ALA A 535 22.88 -6.60 2.39
N VAL A 536 23.19 -5.38 2.83
CA VAL A 536 24.54 -4.78 2.69
C VAL A 536 25.59 -5.56 3.47
N LEU A 537 25.28 -5.90 4.74
CA LEU A 537 26.19 -6.66 5.60
C LEU A 537 26.46 -8.08 5.08
N ASP A 538 25.43 -8.74 4.53
CA ASP A 538 25.55 -10.07 3.91
C ASP A 538 26.44 -10.03 2.65
N ALA A 539 26.28 -8.99 1.83
CA ALA A 539 27.10 -8.80 0.63
C ALA A 539 28.59 -8.52 0.92
N GLN A 540 28.89 -7.93 2.07
CA GLN A 540 30.30 -7.70 2.50
C GLN A 540 31.00 -8.97 2.98
N GLN A 541 30.26 -10.03 3.33
CA GLN A 541 30.81 -11.31 3.79
C GLN A 541 30.95 -12.36 2.66
N SER A 542 30.30 -12.12 1.51
CA SER A 542 30.32 -12.99 0.33
C SER A 542 31.46 -12.64 -0.63
#